data_81ae0a1a1d2fe8b63cbc7bd2cf7e981d
#
_entry.id   81ae0a1a1d2fe8b63cbc7bd2cf7e981d
#
_cell.length_a   1.000
_cell.length_b   1.000
_cell.length_c   1.000
_cell.angle_alpha   90.00
_cell.angle_beta   90.00
_cell.angle_gamma   90.00
#
_symmetry.space_group_name_H-M   'P 1'
#
loop_
_entity.id
_entity.type
_entity.pdbx_description
1 polymer ?
#
loop_
_entity_poly.entity_id
_entity_poly.type
_entity_poly.pdbx_seq_one_letter_code
_entity_poly.pdbx_strand_id
1 'polypeptide(L)'
;MSGAGEAVDTNADPPNNALMSKPETVRRIKSYSAENGYVYQYQFQDVHPAQRDAAHGNEFIYYVSADRKTMFPIRIFVRRDALEQWTKQTGRALTGTEEYAVAKMRLFQALDEITDFATTRPELSVDASNLPELLERLDL
;
A
#
# COMPACT_ATOMS: atom_id res chain seq x y z
N MET A 1 -2.86 -21.07 -16.26
CA MET A 1 -2.47 -20.37 -16.80
C MET A 1 -2.35 -19.86 -16.80
N SER A 2 -2.54 -20.17 -16.31
CA SER A 2 -2.11 -19.56 -16.62
C SER A 2 -2.17 -19.23 -16.42
N GLY A 3 -2.42 -19.95 -15.94
CA GLY A 3 -1.92 -19.27 -16.12
C GLY A 3 -2.18 -19.25 -15.86
N ALA A 4 -2.10 -19.79 -15.09
CA ALA A 4 -1.97 -19.37 -15.33
C ALA A 4 -2.11 -19.02 -15.32
N GLY A 5 -2.52 -19.44 -14.81
CA GLY A 5 -2.22 -18.60 -15.20
C GLY A 5 -2.69 -18.40 -15.12
N GLU A 6 -2.84 -18.37 -14.61
CA GLU A 6 -2.89 -17.69 -14.99
C GLU A 6 -3.13 -17.40 -15.10
N ALA A 7 -3.20 -18.43 -14.35
CA ALA A 7 -3.19 -17.75 -14.83
C ALA A 7 -3.56 -17.52 -14.94
N VAL A 8 -3.86 -17.78 -14.33
CA VAL A 8 -3.92 -17.02 -14.83
C VAL A 8 -4.20 -16.84 -14.87
N ASP A 9 -4.52 -17.15 -14.47
CA ASP A 9 -4.55 -16.45 -14.91
C ASP A 9 -4.94 -16.35 -14.91
N THR A 10 -5.21 -16.80 -14.36
CA THR A 10 -5.23 -16.14 -14.68
C THR A 10 -5.58 -15.89 -14.67
N ASN A 11 -5.95 -16.29 -14.18
CA ASN A 11 -6.07 -15.48 -14.48
C ASN A 11 -6.66 -15.16 -14.42
N ALA A 12 -7.12 -15.62 -14.04
CA ALA A 12 -7.37 -14.81 -14.21
C ALA A 12 -7.93 -14.44 -13.94
N ASP A 13 -8.54 -14.31 -13.38
CA ASP A 13 -8.88 -13.38 -13.42
C ASP A 13 -9.57 -12.98 -13.15
N PRO A 14 -9.99 -13.12 -12.96
CA PRO A 14 -10.40 -12.31 -12.85
C PRO A 14 -10.85 -11.81 -12.69
N PRO A 15 -11.28 -11.41 -12.59
CA PRO A 15 -11.54 -10.55 -12.52
C PRO A 15 -11.74 -10.17 -12.20
N ASN A 16 -11.79 -9.91 -11.72
CA ASN A 16 -11.78 -9.09 -11.54
C ASN A 16 -11.92 -8.65 -11.18
N ASN A 17 -11.89 -8.45 -10.74
CA ASN A 17 -11.89 -7.73 -10.52
C ASN A 17 -11.67 -7.06 -10.49
N ALA A 18 -12.46 -7.45 -10.74
CA ALA A 18 -11.84 -6.36 -11.07
C ALA A 18 -10.94 -5.76 -10.26
N LEU A 19 -10.98 -5.40 -9.71
CA LEU A 19 -9.88 -4.93 -9.19
C LEU A 19 -9.08 -5.99 -8.71
N MET A 20 -9.46 -7.11 -8.83
CA MET A 20 -8.83 -8.11 -8.11
C MET A 20 -7.76 -8.78 -8.85
N SER A 21 -7.83 -8.79 -10.16
CA SER A 21 -6.73 -9.31 -10.95
C SER A 21 -5.72 -8.19 -11.12
N LYS A 22 -4.57 -8.32 -10.51
CA LYS A 22 -3.58 -7.26 -10.51
C LYS A 22 -2.72 -7.32 -11.76
N PRO A 23 -2.54 -6.21 -12.46
CA PRO A 23 -1.60 -6.20 -13.58
C PRO A 23 -0.20 -6.56 -13.09
N GLU A 24 0.53 -7.24 -13.95
CA GLU A 24 1.89 -7.65 -13.60
C GLU A 24 2.79 -6.48 -13.27
N THR A 25 2.55 -5.33 -13.91
CA THR A 25 3.37 -4.16 -13.68
C THR A 25 3.31 -3.64 -12.25
N VAL A 26 2.19 -3.82 -11.54
CA VAL A 26 2.11 -3.36 -10.16
C VAL A 26 2.84 -4.29 -9.20
N ARG A 27 3.23 -5.48 -9.66
CA ARG A 27 4.03 -6.41 -8.85
C ARG A 27 5.51 -6.31 -9.13
N ARG A 28 5.90 -5.36 -9.95
CA ARG A 28 7.30 -5.17 -10.28
C ARG A 28 8.07 -4.69 -9.06
N ILE A 29 9.29 -5.21 -8.90
CA ILE A 29 10.17 -4.76 -7.83
C ILE A 29 10.70 -3.38 -8.19
N LYS A 30 10.55 -2.45 -7.28
CA LYS A 30 11.00 -1.07 -7.43
C LYS A 30 11.94 -0.72 -6.29
N SER A 31 12.65 0.38 -6.44
CA SER A 31 13.57 0.86 -5.42
C SER A 31 13.12 2.19 -4.88
N TYR A 32 13.38 2.41 -3.60
CA TYR A 32 13.13 3.68 -2.94
C TYR A 32 14.36 4.08 -2.15
N SER A 33 14.92 5.26 -2.47
CA SER A 33 16.05 5.82 -1.73
C SER A 33 15.49 6.64 -0.58
N ALA A 34 15.65 6.12 0.62
CA ALA A 34 15.11 6.75 1.81
C ALA A 34 15.99 7.90 2.28
N GLU A 35 15.40 8.82 3.03
CA GLU A 35 16.12 9.99 3.55
C GLU A 35 17.20 9.61 4.53
N ASN A 36 17.09 8.43 5.16
CA ASN A 36 18.09 7.94 6.09
C ASN A 36 19.29 7.32 5.40
N GLY A 37 19.34 7.31 4.08
CA GLY A 37 20.47 6.80 3.32
C GLY A 37 20.33 5.37 2.85
N TYR A 38 19.35 4.64 3.33
CA TYR A 38 19.10 3.28 2.88
C TYR A 38 18.41 3.27 1.53
N VAL A 39 18.67 2.24 0.72
CA VAL A 39 17.93 2.01 -0.51
C VAL A 39 17.15 0.70 -0.31
N TYR A 40 15.84 0.82 -0.34
CA TYR A 40 14.95 -0.32 -0.15
C TYR A 40 14.40 -0.79 -1.48
N GLN A 41 14.17 -2.08 -1.59
CA GLN A 41 13.35 -2.62 -2.68
C GLN A 41 11.97 -2.91 -2.13
N TYR A 42 10.96 -2.66 -2.93
CA TYR A 42 9.59 -2.92 -2.52
C TYR A 42 8.78 -3.43 -3.69
N GLN A 43 7.75 -4.19 -3.35
CA GLN A 43 6.87 -4.79 -4.34
C GLN A 43 5.46 -4.83 -3.78
N PHE A 44 4.51 -4.29 -4.54
CA PHE A 44 3.11 -4.39 -4.14
C PHE A 44 2.65 -5.83 -4.23
N GLN A 45 2.01 -6.33 -3.18
CA GLN A 45 1.56 -7.71 -3.15
C GLN A 45 0.05 -7.81 -3.29
N ASP A 46 -0.71 -7.06 -2.47
CA ASP A 46 -2.15 -7.25 -2.45
C ASP A 46 -2.83 -6.11 -1.73
N VAL A 47 -4.14 -6.00 -1.94
CA VAL A 47 -5.01 -5.12 -1.17
C VAL A 47 -6.33 -5.85 -0.95
N HIS A 48 -6.84 -5.79 0.27
CA HIS A 48 -8.11 -6.42 0.59
C HIS A 48 -8.80 -5.67 1.73
N PRO A 49 -10.13 -5.80 1.83
CA PRO A 49 -10.83 -5.23 2.98
C PRO A 49 -10.37 -5.87 4.27
N ALA A 50 -10.27 -5.09 5.32
CA ALA A 50 -9.78 -5.58 6.61
C ALA A 50 -10.44 -4.80 7.74
N GLN A 51 -10.23 -5.32 8.94
CA GLN A 51 -10.73 -4.69 10.15
C GLN A 51 -9.62 -4.77 11.19
N ARG A 52 -9.30 -3.63 11.82
CA ARG A 52 -8.40 -3.57 12.96
C ARG A 52 -9.19 -3.02 14.13
N ASP A 53 -9.28 -3.80 15.21
CA ASP A 53 -10.15 -3.48 16.33
C ASP A 53 -11.56 -3.24 15.79
N ALA A 54 -12.15 -2.09 16.02
CA ALA A 54 -13.48 -1.78 15.53
C ALA A 54 -13.48 -1.03 14.20
N ALA A 55 -12.29 -0.72 13.65
CA ALA A 55 -12.19 0.10 12.45
C ALA A 55 -12.18 -0.76 11.20
N HIS A 56 -12.89 -0.31 10.18
CA HIS A 56 -12.91 -0.95 8.87
C HIS A 56 -12.06 -0.15 7.89
N GLY A 57 -11.49 -0.83 6.91
CA GLY A 57 -10.69 -0.18 5.89
C GLY A 57 -10.16 -1.17 4.88
N ASN A 58 -9.12 -0.76 4.16
CA ASN A 58 -8.42 -1.63 3.23
C ASN A 58 -6.99 -1.80 3.71
N GLU A 59 -6.50 -3.03 3.63
CA GLU A 59 -5.14 -3.34 4.01
C GLU A 59 -4.32 -3.55 2.75
N PHE A 60 -3.26 -2.75 2.60
CA PHE A 60 -2.32 -2.86 1.48
C PHE A 60 -1.09 -3.59 1.98
N ILE A 61 -0.65 -4.59 1.22
CA ILE A 61 0.49 -5.42 1.61
C ILE A 61 1.60 -5.21 0.61
N TYR A 62 2.77 -4.85 1.11
CA TYR A 62 3.99 -4.72 0.32
C TYR A 62 5.04 -5.67 0.85
N TYR A 63 5.84 -6.23 -0.04
CA TYR A 63 7.08 -6.87 0.36
C TYR A 63 8.21 -5.86 0.25
N VAL A 64 9.05 -5.82 1.27
CA VAL A 64 10.13 -4.84 1.37
C VAL A 64 11.43 -5.58 1.69
N SER A 65 12.52 -5.14 1.10
CA SER A 65 13.84 -5.71 1.36
C SER A 65 14.86 -4.57 1.51
N ALA A 66 15.70 -4.68 2.53
CA ALA A 66 16.81 -3.75 2.75
C ALA A 66 18.12 -4.29 2.22
N ASP A 67 18.22 -5.60 2.02
CA ASP A 67 19.47 -6.26 1.66
C ASP A 67 19.42 -6.95 0.30
N ARG A 68 18.31 -6.82 -0.42
CA ARG A 68 18.08 -7.43 -1.73
C ARG A 68 18.03 -8.95 -1.70
N LYS A 69 17.98 -9.54 -0.51
CA LYS A 69 17.96 -11.00 -0.37
C LYS A 69 16.74 -11.48 0.35
N THR A 70 16.38 -10.80 1.42
CA THR A 70 15.26 -11.20 2.27
C THR A 70 14.16 -10.18 2.13
N MET A 71 12.95 -10.62 1.79
CA MET A 71 11.78 -9.77 1.73
C MET A 71 10.85 -10.11 2.88
N PHE A 72 10.21 -9.10 3.42
CA PHE A 72 9.25 -9.28 4.51
C PHE A 72 8.04 -8.41 4.26
N PRO A 73 6.86 -8.82 4.74
CA PRO A 73 5.63 -8.09 4.46
C PRO A 73 5.48 -6.88 5.38
N ILE A 74 5.05 -5.77 4.81
CA ILE A 74 4.64 -4.58 5.54
C ILE A 74 3.19 -4.31 5.17
N ARG A 75 2.35 -4.10 6.18
CA ARG A 75 0.92 -3.89 6.01
C ARG A 75 0.57 -2.46 6.32
N ILE A 76 -0.19 -1.84 5.43
CA ILE A 76 -0.65 -0.46 5.60
C ILE A 76 -2.18 -0.50 5.60
N PHE A 77 -2.77 -0.16 6.73
CA PHE A 77 -4.21 -0.16 6.91
C PHE A 77 -4.74 1.25 6.68
N VAL A 78 -5.56 1.43 5.64
CA VAL A 78 -6.16 2.73 5.33
C VAL A 78 -7.59 2.72 5.88
N ARG A 79 -7.84 3.54 6.90
CA ARG A 79 -9.12 3.56 7.60
C ARG A 79 -10.18 4.18 6.73
N ARG A 80 -11.31 3.50 6.66
CA ARG A 80 -12.46 4.00 5.88
C ARG A 80 -13.01 5.29 6.47
N ASP A 81 -13.06 5.40 7.79
CA ASP A 81 -13.62 6.59 8.41
C ASP A 81 -12.78 7.83 8.13
N ALA A 82 -11.46 7.67 7.99
CA ALA A 82 -10.60 8.78 7.61
C ALA A 82 -10.92 9.26 6.20
N LEU A 83 -11.13 8.33 5.28
CA LEU A 83 -11.49 8.68 3.91
C LEU A 83 -12.86 9.36 3.85
N GLU A 84 -13.80 8.86 4.64
CA GLU A 84 -15.15 9.45 4.68
C GLU A 84 -15.11 10.85 5.24
N GLN A 85 -14.33 11.08 6.29
CA GLN A 85 -14.20 12.40 6.87
C GLN A 85 -13.60 13.38 5.86
N TRP A 86 -12.57 12.97 5.14
CA TRP A 86 -11.95 13.82 4.13
C TRP A 86 -12.94 14.16 3.02
N THR A 87 -13.75 13.16 2.60
CA THR A 87 -14.77 13.38 1.59
C THR A 87 -15.79 14.40 2.04
N LYS A 88 -16.22 14.33 3.32
CA LYS A 88 -17.16 15.31 3.85
C LYS A 88 -16.57 16.71 3.88
N GLN A 89 -15.29 16.81 4.20
CA GLN A 89 -14.63 18.12 4.31
C GLN A 89 -14.37 18.76 2.97
N THR A 90 -14.09 17.96 1.94
CA THR A 90 -13.67 18.48 0.64
C THR A 90 -14.72 18.37 -0.44
N GLY A 91 -15.73 17.52 -0.22
CA GLY A 91 -16.76 17.26 -1.24
C GLY A 91 -16.31 16.32 -2.33
N ARG A 92 -15.13 15.68 -2.18
CA ARG A 92 -14.56 14.81 -3.20
C ARG A 92 -14.09 13.50 -2.56
N ALA A 93 -14.43 12.39 -3.17
CA ALA A 93 -13.97 11.08 -2.72
C ALA A 93 -12.67 10.73 -3.45
N LEU A 94 -11.78 10.00 -2.74
CA LEU A 94 -10.59 9.47 -3.38
C LEU A 94 -10.95 8.32 -4.30
N THR A 95 -10.29 8.25 -5.45
CA THR A 95 -10.39 7.10 -6.32
C THR A 95 -9.55 5.95 -5.76
N GLY A 96 -9.73 4.76 -6.31
CA GLY A 96 -8.92 3.61 -5.90
C GLY A 96 -7.43 3.84 -6.14
N THR A 97 -7.11 4.47 -7.27
CA THR A 97 -5.71 4.79 -7.60
C THR A 97 -5.13 5.78 -6.60
N GLU A 98 -5.92 6.76 -6.19
CA GLU A 98 -5.47 7.74 -5.20
C GLU A 98 -5.29 7.10 -3.82
N GLU A 99 -6.19 6.20 -3.45
CA GLU A 99 -6.04 5.48 -2.18
C GLU A 99 -4.77 4.63 -2.19
N TYR A 100 -4.49 3.97 -3.31
CA TYR A 100 -3.26 3.21 -3.48
C TYR A 100 -2.03 4.12 -3.31
N ALA A 101 -2.08 5.31 -3.90
CA ALA A 101 -0.97 6.25 -3.80
C ALA A 101 -0.76 6.72 -2.36
N VAL A 102 -1.85 6.91 -1.61
CA VAL A 102 -1.76 7.28 -0.21
C VAL A 102 -1.08 6.19 0.61
N ALA A 103 -1.47 4.95 0.40
CA ALA A 103 -0.86 3.82 1.10
C ALA A 103 0.63 3.73 0.80
N LYS A 104 1.00 3.91 -0.47
CA LYS A 104 2.40 3.86 -0.88
C LYS A 104 3.20 5.02 -0.27
N MET A 105 2.62 6.20 -0.19
CA MET A 105 3.28 7.34 0.45
C MET A 105 3.50 7.08 1.94
N ARG A 106 2.55 6.42 2.59
CA ARG A 106 2.71 6.04 4.00
C ARG A 106 3.86 5.06 4.18
N LEU A 107 4.00 4.12 3.24
CA LEU A 107 5.13 3.20 3.25
C LEU A 107 6.44 3.98 3.15
N PHE A 108 6.54 4.90 2.20
CA PHE A 108 7.76 5.68 2.01
C PHE A 108 8.10 6.50 3.25
N GLN A 109 7.10 7.08 3.89
CA GLN A 109 7.29 7.83 5.11
C GLN A 109 7.93 6.95 6.19
N ALA A 110 7.46 5.72 6.33
CA ALA A 110 8.01 4.79 7.29
C ALA A 110 9.43 4.36 6.92
N LEU A 111 9.70 4.15 5.62
CA LEU A 111 11.03 3.80 5.18
C LEU A 111 12.04 4.93 5.44
N ASP A 112 11.58 6.19 5.39
CA ASP A 112 12.45 7.32 5.72
C ASP A 112 12.79 7.37 7.21
N GLU A 113 11.92 6.89 8.06
CA GLU A 113 12.04 7.08 9.51
C GLU A 113 12.60 5.88 10.24
N ILE A 114 12.36 4.68 9.72
CA ILE A 114 12.72 3.45 10.43
C ILE A 114 13.93 2.82 9.77
N THR A 115 15.02 2.64 10.55
CA THR A 115 16.25 2.09 10.00
C THR A 115 16.38 0.58 10.19
N ASP A 116 15.59 0.00 11.09
CA ASP A 116 15.65 -1.44 11.35
C ASP A 116 14.31 -2.08 11.00
N PHE A 117 13.97 -2.02 9.72
CA PHE A 117 12.66 -2.45 9.25
C PHE A 117 12.45 -3.94 9.40
N ALA A 118 13.48 -4.73 9.16
CA ALA A 118 13.35 -6.18 9.20
C ALA A 118 13.02 -6.67 10.61
N THR A 119 13.59 -6.05 11.63
CA THR A 119 13.33 -6.43 13.02
C THR A 119 12.04 -5.79 13.53
N THR A 120 11.85 -4.51 13.22
CA THR A 120 10.72 -3.75 13.72
C THR A 120 9.40 -4.20 13.11
N ARG A 121 9.38 -4.44 11.80
CA ARG A 121 8.20 -4.89 11.05
C ARG A 121 6.94 -4.15 11.47
N PRO A 122 6.92 -2.81 11.28
CA PRO A 122 5.83 -2.01 11.82
C PRO A 122 4.51 -2.29 11.10
N GLU A 123 3.42 -2.15 11.85
CA GLU A 123 2.09 -2.10 11.25
C GLU A 123 1.74 -0.64 11.06
N LEU A 124 1.54 -0.27 9.81
CA LEU A 124 1.31 1.12 9.46
C LEU A 124 -0.17 1.37 9.25
N SER A 125 -0.59 2.61 9.52
CA SER A 125 -1.98 2.97 9.28
C SER A 125 -2.07 4.37 8.70
N VAL A 126 -3.14 4.60 7.95
CA VAL A 126 -3.55 5.92 7.49
C VAL A 126 -4.86 6.22 8.18
N ASP A 127 -4.89 7.30 8.95
CA ASP A 127 -6.05 7.72 9.70
C ASP A 127 -6.26 9.22 9.54
N ALA A 128 -7.22 9.78 10.28
CA ALA A 128 -7.54 11.18 10.13
C ALA A 128 -6.39 12.09 10.51
N SER A 129 -5.45 11.60 11.33
CA SER A 129 -4.34 12.44 11.79
C SER A 129 -3.25 12.58 10.73
N ASN A 130 -3.06 11.59 9.86
CA ASN A 130 -1.97 11.67 8.87
C ASN A 130 -2.44 11.74 7.42
N LEU A 131 -3.72 11.51 7.16
CA LEU A 131 -4.22 11.54 5.78
C LEU A 131 -4.00 12.88 5.09
N PRO A 132 -4.30 14.04 5.73
CA PRO A 132 -4.11 15.32 5.03
C PRO A 132 -2.66 15.56 4.61
N GLU A 133 -1.70 15.21 5.45
CA GLU A 133 -0.30 15.40 5.10
C GLU A 133 0.11 14.50 3.93
N LEU A 134 -0.36 13.27 3.91
CA LEU A 134 -0.04 12.35 2.82
C LEU A 134 -0.62 12.85 1.50
N LEU A 135 -1.84 13.37 1.55
CA LEU A 135 -2.46 13.93 0.35
C LEU A 135 -1.75 15.16 -0.13
N GLU A 136 -1.26 15.99 0.79
CA GLU A 136 -0.50 17.17 0.42
C GLU A 136 0.79 16.79 -0.30
N ARG A 137 1.47 15.75 0.19
CA ARG A 137 2.69 15.28 -0.46
C ARG A 137 2.42 14.74 -1.87
N LEU A 138 1.21 14.25 -2.11
CA LEU A 138 0.81 13.75 -3.41
C LEU A 138 0.21 14.83 -4.29
N ASP A 139 0.11 16.06 -3.77
CA ASP A 139 -0.49 17.19 -4.49
C ASP A 139 -1.95 16.93 -4.84
N LEU A 140 -2.67 16.33 -3.91
CA LEU A 140 -4.10 15.99 -4.09
C LEU A 140 -5.06 16.88 -3.27
#